data_e2789838e9053779a436e27ed75ccec0
#
_entry.id   e2789838e9053779a436e27ed75ccec0
#
_cell.length_a   1.000
_cell.length_b   1.000
_cell.length_c   1.000
_cell.angle_alpha   90.00
_cell.angle_beta   90.00
_cell.angle_gamma   90.00
#
_symmetry.space_group_name_H-M   'P 1'
#
loop_
_entity.id
_entity.type
_entity.pdbx_description
1 polymer ?
#
loop_
_entity_poly.entity_id
_entity_poly.type
_entity_poly.pdbx_seq_one_letter_code
_entity_poly.pdbx_strand_id
1 'polypeptide(L)'
;MKCGVEGLKVFELAYDGAMQIFVSSKSFPVEEKYALTDQIRRSSRSVCANTAEAYRKRRYLKHYLSKLTDADGEASETVVWLRFARDCGYITIETFECLYSRYGEVGKLFGYMMDNPRKFGVLCLDNV
;
A
#
# COMPACT_ATOMS: atom_id res chain seq x y z
N MET A 1 -1.31 -5.74 22.18
CA MET A 1 -0.09 -5.28 21.47
C MET A 1 0.07 -6.03 20.16
N LYS A 2 0.25 -5.30 19.08
CA LYS A 2 0.48 -5.91 17.77
C LYS A 2 1.96 -6.21 17.59
N CYS A 3 2.27 -7.33 16.96
CA CYS A 3 3.64 -7.71 16.63
C CYS A 3 3.70 -8.20 15.19
N GLY A 4 4.89 -8.43 14.68
CA GLY A 4 5.07 -8.80 13.28
C GLY A 4 4.72 -7.65 12.35
N VAL A 5 4.27 -7.98 11.14
CA VAL A 5 3.93 -6.97 10.14
C VAL A 5 2.80 -6.06 10.60
N GLU A 6 1.88 -6.57 11.40
CA GLU A 6 0.75 -5.79 11.91
C GLU A 6 1.18 -4.63 12.82
N GLY A 7 2.39 -4.71 13.39
CA GLY A 7 2.96 -3.64 14.20
C GLY A 7 3.66 -2.55 13.40
N LEU A 8 3.85 -2.74 12.09
CA LEU A 8 4.50 -1.74 11.26
C LEU A 8 3.52 -0.62 10.89
N LYS A 9 3.95 0.62 11.08
CA LYS A 9 3.12 1.78 10.77
C LYS A 9 2.66 1.77 9.31
N VAL A 10 3.56 1.44 8.38
CA VAL A 10 3.21 1.41 6.95
C VAL A 10 2.11 0.41 6.67
N PHE A 11 2.15 -0.75 7.32
CA PHE A 11 1.10 -1.76 7.13
C PHE A 11 -0.24 -1.26 7.66
N GLU A 12 -0.25 -0.65 8.84
CA GLU A 12 -1.48 -0.11 9.42
C GLU A 12 -2.09 0.96 8.52
N LEU A 13 -1.27 1.90 8.04
CA LEU A 13 -1.74 2.96 7.14
C LEU A 13 -2.31 2.38 5.85
N ALA A 14 -1.61 1.43 5.24
CA ALA A 14 -2.05 0.81 4.00
C ALA A 14 -3.32 -0.02 4.20
N TYR A 15 -3.40 -0.76 5.30
CA TYR A 15 -4.56 -1.57 5.61
C TYR A 15 -5.81 -0.69 5.82
N ASP A 16 -5.67 0.36 6.62
CA ASP A 16 -6.77 1.28 6.86
C ASP A 16 -7.19 2.00 5.57
N GLY A 17 -6.22 2.34 4.72
CA GLY A 17 -6.50 2.91 3.41
C GLY A 17 -7.30 1.96 2.53
N ALA A 18 -6.91 0.69 2.50
CA ALA A 18 -7.62 -0.33 1.72
C ALA A 18 -9.05 -0.54 2.23
N MET A 19 -9.25 -0.51 3.55
CA MET A 19 -10.58 -0.64 4.14
C MET A 19 -11.44 0.59 3.83
N GLN A 20 -10.88 1.78 3.88
CA GLN A 20 -11.60 2.99 3.51
C GLN A 20 -12.01 2.96 2.03
N ILE A 21 -11.13 2.47 1.17
CA ILE A 21 -11.41 2.28 -0.25
C ILE A 21 -12.53 1.25 -0.44
N PHE A 22 -12.49 0.15 0.31
CA PHE A 22 -13.54 -0.85 0.23
C PHE A 22 -14.91 -0.24 0.52
N VAL A 23 -15.01 0.53 1.60
CA VAL A 23 -16.27 1.18 1.98
C VAL A 23 -16.70 2.20 0.91
N SER A 24 -15.79 3.06 0.49
CA SER A 24 -16.09 4.09 -0.53
C SER A 24 -16.51 3.47 -1.85
N SER A 25 -15.88 2.37 -2.26
CA SER A 25 -16.15 1.75 -3.54
C SER A 25 -17.46 0.97 -3.60
N LYS A 26 -18.12 0.75 -2.45
CA LYS A 26 -19.46 0.14 -2.43
C LYS A 26 -20.49 0.97 -3.20
N SER A 27 -20.29 2.27 -3.27
CA SER A 27 -21.20 3.18 -3.98
C SER A 27 -20.78 3.47 -5.43
N PHE A 28 -19.71 2.87 -5.90
CA PHE A 28 -19.29 3.03 -7.30
C PHE A 28 -20.35 2.44 -8.23
N PRO A 29 -20.53 3.01 -9.45
CA PRO A 29 -21.51 2.48 -10.38
C PRO A 29 -21.24 1.01 -10.73
N VAL A 30 -22.31 0.26 -10.97
CA VAL A 30 -22.20 -1.17 -11.30
C VAL A 30 -21.37 -1.39 -12.57
N GLU A 31 -21.38 -0.44 -13.50
CA GLU A 31 -20.58 -0.52 -14.73
C GLU A 31 -19.07 -0.48 -14.48
N GLU A 32 -18.64 -0.04 -13.29
CA GLU A 32 -17.23 -0.02 -12.91
C GLU A 32 -16.79 -1.30 -12.18
N LYS A 33 -17.70 -2.25 -11.96
CA LYS A 33 -17.43 -3.44 -11.15
C LYS A 33 -16.18 -4.19 -11.58
N TYR A 34 -16.01 -4.40 -12.87
CA TYR A 34 -14.89 -5.14 -13.43
C TYR A 34 -13.77 -4.23 -13.96
N ALA A 35 -13.89 -2.96 -13.72
CA ALA A 35 -12.90 -1.96 -14.13
C ALA A 35 -12.35 -1.25 -12.90
N LEU A 36 -12.77 -0.03 -12.63
CA LEU A 36 -12.21 0.77 -11.54
C LEU A 36 -12.38 0.12 -10.16
N THR A 37 -13.57 -0.38 -9.86
CA THR A 37 -13.86 -0.98 -8.56
C THR A 37 -12.92 -2.16 -8.29
N ASP A 38 -12.80 -3.05 -9.26
CA ASP A 38 -11.97 -4.24 -9.14
C ASP A 38 -10.50 -3.85 -8.99
N GLN A 39 -10.03 -2.93 -9.82
CA GLN A 39 -8.63 -2.53 -9.82
C GLN A 39 -8.21 -1.81 -8.54
N ILE A 40 -9.03 -0.90 -8.03
CA ILE A 40 -8.66 -0.15 -6.83
C ILE A 40 -8.66 -1.04 -5.58
N ARG A 41 -9.59 -2.00 -5.52
CA ARG A 41 -9.61 -2.97 -4.43
C ARG A 41 -8.41 -3.89 -4.51
N ARG A 42 -8.08 -4.37 -5.71
CA ARG A 42 -6.93 -5.25 -5.92
C ARG A 42 -5.63 -4.54 -5.54
N SER A 43 -5.39 -3.36 -6.09
CA SER A 43 -4.13 -2.67 -5.87
C SER A 43 -3.94 -2.26 -4.40
N SER A 44 -4.98 -1.75 -3.75
CA SER A 44 -4.88 -1.33 -2.36
C SER A 44 -4.60 -2.51 -1.42
N ARG A 45 -5.21 -3.66 -1.68
CA ARG A 45 -4.94 -4.88 -0.90
C ARG A 45 -3.55 -5.43 -1.19
N SER A 46 -3.08 -5.28 -2.42
CA SER A 46 -1.77 -5.75 -2.82
C SER A 46 -0.63 -4.98 -2.15
N VAL A 47 -0.83 -3.71 -1.82
CA VAL A 47 0.11 -2.96 -0.98
C VAL A 47 0.36 -3.70 0.33
N CYS A 48 -0.72 -4.12 0.97
CA CYS A 48 -0.63 -4.83 2.26
C CYS A 48 0.03 -6.21 2.10
N ALA A 49 -0.40 -6.96 1.08
CA ALA A 49 0.12 -8.30 0.86
C ALA A 49 1.62 -8.29 0.55
N ASN A 50 2.06 -7.37 -0.30
CA ASN A 50 3.50 -7.26 -0.61
C ASN A 50 4.31 -6.79 0.58
N THR A 51 3.75 -5.91 1.42
CA THR A 51 4.40 -5.48 2.65
C THR A 51 4.60 -6.67 3.60
N ALA A 52 3.58 -7.50 3.76
CA ALA A 52 3.67 -8.69 4.59
C ALA A 52 4.71 -9.68 4.05
N GLU A 53 4.76 -9.85 2.74
CA GLU A 53 5.78 -10.71 2.11
C GLU A 53 7.19 -10.17 2.32
N ALA A 54 7.37 -8.85 2.19
CA ALA A 54 8.66 -8.21 2.43
C ALA A 54 9.12 -8.46 3.87
N TYR A 55 8.21 -8.29 4.83
CA TYR A 55 8.51 -8.51 6.23
C TYR A 55 8.96 -9.96 6.48
N ARG A 56 8.30 -10.90 5.84
CA ARG A 56 8.60 -12.32 5.94
C ARG A 56 9.95 -12.66 5.32
N LYS A 57 10.39 -11.89 4.32
CA LYS A 57 11.63 -12.11 3.56
C LYS A 57 12.82 -11.30 4.07
N ARG A 58 12.75 -10.80 5.29
CA ARG A 58 13.85 -10.01 5.88
C ARG A 58 15.18 -10.77 5.99
N ARG A 59 15.13 -12.08 5.91
CA ARG A 59 16.34 -12.90 5.87
C ARG A 59 17.20 -12.62 4.64
N TYR A 60 16.58 -12.20 3.54
CA TYR A 60 17.25 -11.97 2.27
C TYR A 60 17.00 -10.56 1.79
N LEU A 61 18.05 -9.73 1.87
CA LEU A 61 17.96 -8.30 1.55
C LEU A 61 17.33 -8.03 0.18
N LYS A 62 17.79 -8.76 -0.85
CA LYS A 62 17.29 -8.53 -2.21
C LYS A 62 15.80 -8.84 -2.33
N HIS A 63 15.34 -9.89 -1.66
CA HIS A 63 13.91 -10.25 -1.68
C HIS A 63 13.08 -9.22 -0.93
N TYR A 64 13.59 -8.77 0.22
CA TYR A 64 12.94 -7.73 1.02
C TYR A 64 12.76 -6.46 0.18
N LEU A 65 13.83 -5.98 -0.45
CA LEU A 65 13.79 -4.77 -1.28
C LEU A 65 12.86 -4.93 -2.48
N SER A 66 12.90 -6.09 -3.13
CA SER A 66 12.04 -6.37 -4.27
C SER A 66 10.57 -6.31 -3.90
N LYS A 67 10.19 -6.91 -2.77
CA LYS A 67 8.80 -6.89 -2.32
C LYS A 67 8.35 -5.52 -1.85
N LEU A 68 9.22 -4.74 -1.22
CA LEU A 68 8.88 -3.36 -0.88
C LEU A 68 8.69 -2.50 -2.14
N THR A 69 9.51 -2.73 -3.16
CA THR A 69 9.37 -2.03 -4.44
C THR A 69 8.02 -2.39 -5.08
N ASP A 70 7.62 -3.66 -5.03
CA ASP A 70 6.32 -4.09 -5.53
C ASP A 70 5.18 -3.40 -4.75
N ALA A 71 5.29 -3.35 -3.42
CA ALA A 71 4.30 -2.69 -2.58
C ALA A 71 4.18 -1.20 -2.92
N ASP A 72 5.30 -0.53 -3.11
CA ASP A 72 5.33 0.88 -3.47
C ASP A 72 4.69 1.11 -4.85
N GLY A 73 4.97 0.23 -5.80
CA GLY A 73 4.33 0.28 -7.12
C GLY A 73 2.82 0.14 -7.04
N GLU A 74 2.34 -0.78 -6.19
CA GLU A 74 0.90 -0.96 -5.99
C GLU A 74 0.26 0.25 -5.29
N ALA A 75 0.99 0.90 -4.38
CA ALA A 75 0.52 2.14 -3.75
C ALA A 75 0.37 3.25 -4.81
N SER A 76 1.33 3.37 -5.71
CA SER A 76 1.25 4.35 -6.81
C SER A 76 0.08 4.05 -7.73
N GLU A 77 -0.14 2.79 -8.06
CA GLU A 77 -1.29 2.38 -8.87
C GLU A 77 -2.61 2.75 -8.18
N THR A 78 -2.70 2.53 -6.87
CA THR A 78 -3.88 2.88 -6.09
C THR A 78 -4.18 4.38 -6.19
N VAL A 79 -3.16 5.22 -6.13
CA VAL A 79 -3.31 6.67 -6.29
C VAL A 79 -3.87 7.03 -7.67
N VAL A 80 -3.44 6.33 -8.71
CA VAL A 80 -3.99 6.55 -10.07
C VAL A 80 -5.49 6.26 -10.08
N TRP A 81 -5.90 5.13 -9.51
CA TRP A 81 -7.33 4.78 -9.44
C TRP A 81 -8.13 5.76 -8.60
N LEU A 82 -7.54 6.28 -7.53
CA LEU A 82 -8.18 7.32 -6.71
C LEU A 82 -8.43 8.59 -7.52
N ARG A 83 -7.50 8.96 -8.38
CA ARG A 83 -7.67 10.13 -9.26
C ARG A 83 -8.85 9.92 -10.21
N PHE A 84 -8.97 8.72 -10.78
CA PHE A 84 -10.13 8.40 -11.62
C PHE A 84 -11.43 8.48 -10.83
N ALA A 85 -11.44 7.93 -9.62
CA ALA A 85 -12.64 7.96 -8.78
C ALA A 85 -13.06 9.41 -8.45
N ARG A 86 -12.08 10.27 -8.16
CA ARG A 86 -12.33 11.69 -7.91
C ARG A 86 -12.90 12.37 -9.16
N ASP A 87 -12.23 12.21 -10.28
CA ASP A 87 -12.57 12.94 -11.51
C ASP A 87 -13.87 12.45 -12.14
N CYS A 88 -14.23 11.19 -11.90
CA CYS A 88 -15.53 10.65 -12.29
C CYS A 88 -16.65 11.01 -11.31
N GLY A 89 -16.32 11.66 -10.20
CA GLY A 89 -17.32 12.06 -9.21
C GLY A 89 -17.80 10.95 -8.29
N TYR A 90 -17.02 9.87 -8.16
CA TYR A 90 -17.42 8.72 -7.34
C TYR A 90 -17.03 8.89 -5.88
N ILE A 91 -16.06 9.73 -5.59
CA ILE A 91 -15.66 10.09 -4.23
C ILE A 91 -15.58 11.62 -4.13
N THR A 92 -15.70 12.14 -2.91
CA THR A 92 -15.57 13.58 -2.66
C THR A 92 -14.10 13.98 -2.75
N ILE A 93 -13.88 15.30 -2.94
CA ILE A 93 -12.52 15.86 -2.92
C ILE A 93 -11.88 15.61 -1.55
N GLU A 94 -12.65 15.74 -0.48
CA GLU A 94 -12.16 15.52 0.88
C GLU A 94 -11.70 14.06 1.10
N THR A 95 -12.48 13.11 0.62
CA THR A 95 -12.11 11.69 0.67
C THR A 95 -10.84 11.44 -0.14
N PHE A 96 -10.78 12.02 -1.34
CA PHE A 96 -9.60 11.89 -2.18
C PHE A 96 -8.35 12.42 -1.47
N GLU A 97 -8.42 13.63 -0.92
CA GLU A 97 -7.26 14.25 -0.29
C GLU A 97 -6.79 13.48 0.94
N CYS A 98 -7.72 12.96 1.72
CA CYS A 98 -7.40 12.14 2.88
C CYS A 98 -6.62 10.88 2.46
N LEU A 99 -7.12 10.17 1.46
CA LEU A 99 -6.48 8.95 0.96
C LEU A 99 -5.17 9.26 0.24
N TYR A 100 -5.14 10.33 -0.54
CA TYR A 100 -3.92 10.77 -1.23
C TYR A 100 -2.79 11.04 -0.24
N SER A 101 -3.11 11.77 0.83
CA SER A 101 -2.15 12.06 1.89
C SER A 101 -1.66 10.78 2.58
N ARG A 102 -2.58 9.86 2.84
CA ARG A 102 -2.25 8.56 3.48
C ARG A 102 -1.29 7.74 2.62
N TYR A 103 -1.58 7.61 1.32
CA TYR A 103 -0.70 6.86 0.43
C TYR A 103 0.62 7.58 0.17
N GLY A 104 0.64 8.90 0.25
CA GLY A 104 1.89 9.67 0.23
C GLY A 104 2.79 9.32 1.40
N GLU A 105 2.21 9.19 2.60
CA GLU A 105 2.96 8.77 3.78
C GLU A 105 3.42 7.31 3.67
N VAL A 106 2.57 6.44 3.13
CA VAL A 106 2.93 5.04 2.86
C VAL A 106 4.19 4.98 1.98
N GLY A 107 4.22 5.76 0.91
CA GLY A 107 5.39 5.79 0.00
C GLY A 107 6.65 6.28 0.70
N LYS A 108 6.55 7.31 1.53
CA LYS A 108 7.70 7.80 2.30
C LYS A 108 8.22 6.75 3.26
N LEU A 109 7.33 6.02 3.91
CA LEU A 109 7.72 4.95 4.83
C LEU A 109 8.39 3.80 4.10
N PHE A 110 7.91 3.42 2.92
CA PHE A 110 8.58 2.41 2.10
C PHE A 110 10.00 2.85 1.74
N GLY A 111 10.16 4.10 1.33
CA GLY A 111 11.49 4.65 1.04
C GLY A 111 12.42 4.55 2.25
N TYR A 112 11.93 4.93 3.42
CA TYR A 112 12.69 4.83 4.65
C TYR A 112 13.08 3.39 4.98
N MET A 113 12.14 2.46 4.83
CA MET A 113 12.39 1.03 5.07
C MET A 113 13.44 0.46 4.11
N MET A 114 13.40 0.88 2.85
CA MET A 114 14.39 0.45 1.85
C MET A 114 15.77 1.01 2.15
N ASP A 115 15.84 2.25 2.63
CA ASP A 115 17.11 2.92 2.94
C ASP A 115 17.70 2.48 4.27
N ASN A 116 16.90 1.91 5.15
CA ASN A 116 17.31 1.52 6.51
C ASN A 116 16.90 0.09 6.85
N PRO A 117 17.29 -0.90 6.03
CA PRO A 117 16.79 -2.26 6.21
C PRO A 117 17.12 -2.87 7.57
N ARG A 118 18.29 -2.55 8.13
CA ARG A 118 18.68 -3.09 9.43
C ARG A 118 17.77 -2.67 10.56
N LYS A 119 17.15 -1.49 10.46
CA LYS A 119 16.22 -1.01 11.48
C LYS A 119 14.94 -1.85 11.51
N PHE A 120 14.69 -2.63 10.48
CA PHE A 120 13.51 -3.48 10.37
C PHE A 120 13.84 -4.97 10.51
N GLY A 121 15.04 -5.27 10.99
CA GLY A 121 15.45 -6.65 11.24
C GLY A 121 15.93 -7.41 10.02
N VAL A 122 16.28 -6.70 8.95
CA VAL A 122 16.79 -7.33 7.73
C VAL A 122 18.26 -7.69 7.93
N LEU A 123 18.62 -8.90 7.52
CA LEU A 123 20.00 -9.36 7.59
C LEU A 123 20.78 -8.82 6.39
N CYS A 124 21.73 -7.92 6.68
CA CYS A 124 22.60 -7.35 5.67
C CYS A 124 23.98 -7.97 5.79
N LEU A 125 24.17 -9.09 5.09
CA LEU A 125 25.43 -9.82 5.11
C LEU A 125 26.35 -9.24 4.04
N ASP A 126 27.38 -8.55 4.47
CA ASP A 126 28.24 -7.76 3.58
C ASP A 126 29.05 -8.61 2.59
N ASN A 127 29.26 -9.87 2.85
CA ASN A 127 30.11 -10.76 2.06
C ASN A 127 29.33 -11.86 1.36
N VAL A 128 28.06 -11.63 1.08
CA VAL A 128 27.21 -12.65 0.47
C VAL A 128 26.70 -12.21 -0.89
#